data_18f01a1021f8ca25dd1b0277b73d9408
#
_entry.id   18f01a1021f8ca25dd1b0277b73d9408
#
_cell.length_a   1.000
_cell.length_b   1.000
_cell.length_c   1.000
_cell.angle_alpha   90.00
_cell.angle_beta   90.00
_cell.angle_gamma   90.00
#
_symmetry.space_group_name_H-M   'P 1'
#
loop_
_entity.id
_entity.type
_entity.pdbx_description
1 polymer ?
#
loop_
_entity_poly.entity_id
_entity_poly.type
_entity_poly.pdbx_seq_one_letter_code
_entity_poly.pdbx_strand_id
1 'polypeptide(L)'
;MIGGVVRQISAVRVAGYLVLSVLLTLHISACASVPAYQASGRLADQQVSTTVDSRISQYYLEHYLHDDHDRPEYDERINKALGVWNRAPLDRNTLKEMSEQFSPDFATLYFVSRIFQDPVNRWAQGAFRSHVATLRIRGEEEMSRVAKRFQSYLIAFVPGYGYKEDPATGADFGRQRRIMGRAGFRTVLLETEEVGTVDDNASILATEIARLGERYNNIILVSTSKGGPEVALAIGQLMTPDQLGAVKAWISIGGLLRGSPEADQALTWPTSWLARIVFFFQGVPIETVKSLHTEKRRRVFAQLDFPQQILLLQYVGVPLSGQIAERVQGRYKGLRKFGPNDGLTLLADELIEGGIVITDIGLDHFYADPEIDLKTFALAQVAMDALDNPERGRSPACRNDRRGEGDSRGKHGAGGD
;
A
#
# COMPACT_ATOMS: atom_id res chain seq x y z
N MET A 1 -48.17 -28.92 25.32
CA MET A 1 -47.40 -27.95 24.45
C MET A 1 -46.23 -27.26 25.15
N ILE A 2 -45.87 -27.58 26.38
CA ILE A 2 -44.78 -26.90 27.15
C ILE A 2 -43.44 -27.65 27.01
N GLY A 3 -43.43 -28.95 26.67
CA GLY A 3 -42.20 -29.77 26.57
C GLY A 3 -41.33 -29.53 25.33
N GLY A 4 -41.86 -28.94 24.26
CA GLY A 4 -41.13 -28.70 23.02
C GLY A 4 -40.24 -27.42 23.07
N VAL A 5 -40.71 -26.40 23.77
CA VAL A 5 -40.02 -25.10 23.86
C VAL A 5 -38.77 -25.20 24.75
N VAL A 6 -38.82 -25.99 25.84
CA VAL A 6 -37.68 -26.18 26.76
C VAL A 6 -36.54 -26.96 26.08
N ARG A 7 -36.83 -27.90 25.18
CA ARG A 7 -35.81 -28.64 24.43
C ARG A 7 -35.12 -27.77 23.36
N GLN A 8 -35.84 -26.85 22.70
CA GLN A 8 -35.25 -25.94 21.71
C GLN A 8 -34.31 -24.92 22.36
N ILE A 9 -34.66 -24.37 23.55
CA ILE A 9 -33.82 -23.43 24.27
C ILE A 9 -32.51 -24.06 24.76
N SER A 10 -32.55 -25.36 25.16
CA SER A 10 -31.32 -26.06 25.55
C SER A 10 -30.40 -26.38 24.38
N ALA A 11 -30.92 -26.71 23.19
CA ALA A 11 -30.12 -26.97 22.00
C ALA A 11 -29.41 -25.73 21.46
N VAL A 12 -30.09 -24.59 21.49
CA VAL A 12 -29.49 -23.27 21.08
C VAL A 12 -28.38 -22.85 22.06
N ARG A 13 -28.55 -23.08 23.37
CA ARG A 13 -27.51 -22.80 24.37
C ARG A 13 -26.30 -23.72 24.22
N VAL A 14 -26.48 -24.99 23.96
CA VAL A 14 -25.40 -25.97 23.75
C VAL A 14 -24.64 -25.64 22.45
N ALA A 15 -25.34 -25.28 21.37
CA ALA A 15 -24.71 -24.82 20.15
C ALA A 15 -23.91 -23.52 20.35
N GLY A 16 -24.44 -22.58 21.16
CA GLY A 16 -23.76 -21.33 21.54
C GLY A 16 -22.48 -21.61 22.34
N TYR A 17 -22.47 -22.52 23.27
CA TYR A 17 -21.27 -22.91 24.05
C TYR A 17 -20.24 -23.66 23.20
N LEU A 18 -20.66 -24.48 22.24
CA LEU A 18 -19.76 -25.15 21.29
C LEU A 18 -19.09 -24.15 20.34
N VAL A 19 -19.84 -23.20 19.83
CA VAL A 19 -19.27 -22.10 18.98
C VAL A 19 -18.31 -21.23 19.80
N LEU A 20 -18.67 -20.89 21.04
CA LEU A 20 -17.82 -20.12 21.94
C LEU A 20 -16.54 -20.87 22.33
N SER A 21 -16.62 -22.18 22.58
CA SER A 21 -15.43 -23.01 22.89
C SER A 21 -14.52 -23.21 21.67
N VAL A 22 -15.08 -23.37 20.47
CA VAL A 22 -14.30 -23.43 19.21
C VAL A 22 -13.64 -22.09 18.90
N LEU A 23 -14.34 -20.98 19.13
CA LEU A 23 -13.75 -19.65 19.02
C LEU A 23 -12.64 -19.42 20.05
N LEU A 24 -12.83 -19.89 21.29
CA LEU A 24 -11.81 -19.78 22.34
C LEU A 24 -10.58 -20.64 22.06
N THR A 25 -10.73 -21.85 21.50
CA THR A 25 -9.60 -22.71 21.11
C THR A 25 -8.84 -22.18 19.90
N LEU A 26 -9.51 -21.52 18.96
CA LEU A 26 -8.85 -20.85 17.83
C LEU A 26 -7.99 -19.65 18.30
N HIS A 27 -8.37 -18.98 19.39
CA HIS A 27 -7.57 -17.89 19.97
C HIS A 27 -6.36 -18.38 20.78
N ILE A 28 -6.38 -19.59 21.33
CA ILE A 28 -5.26 -20.13 22.12
C ILE A 28 -4.07 -20.55 21.23
N SER A 29 -4.31 -20.91 19.97
CA SER A 29 -3.22 -21.22 19.01
C SER A 29 -2.43 -19.99 18.54
N ALA A 30 -2.88 -18.77 18.82
CA ALA A 30 -2.24 -17.53 18.41
C ALA A 30 -1.29 -16.94 19.48
N CYS A 31 -1.10 -17.60 20.63
CA CYS A 31 -0.32 -17.07 21.77
C CYS A 31 1.17 -17.41 21.76
N ALA A 32 1.79 -17.80 20.63
CA ALA A 32 3.24 -17.76 20.55
C ALA A 32 3.64 -16.27 20.45
N SER A 33 4.17 -15.72 21.55
CA SER A 33 4.74 -14.37 21.54
C SER A 33 5.87 -14.34 20.52
N VAL A 34 5.82 -13.37 19.61
CA VAL A 34 6.97 -13.10 18.72
C VAL A 34 8.11 -12.64 19.63
N PRO A 35 9.32 -13.21 19.50
CA PRO A 35 10.47 -12.70 20.24
C PRO A 35 10.59 -11.19 20.01
N ALA A 36 10.96 -10.45 21.06
CA ALA A 36 11.03 -9.00 21.02
C ALA A 36 12.41 -8.55 21.49
N TYR A 37 13.18 -7.96 20.58
CA TYR A 37 14.48 -7.39 20.85
C TYR A 37 14.40 -5.89 20.63
N GLN A 38 14.74 -5.10 21.66
CA GLN A 38 14.79 -3.65 21.54
C GLN A 38 15.85 -3.27 20.51
N ALA A 39 15.49 -2.46 19.53
CA ALA A 39 16.38 -2.00 18.47
C ALA A 39 16.21 -0.51 18.20
N SER A 40 17.31 0.18 17.94
CA SER A 40 17.33 1.60 17.63
C SER A 40 18.42 1.90 16.62
N GLY A 41 18.04 2.53 15.50
CA GLY A 41 18.98 2.87 14.44
C GLY A 41 18.34 3.82 13.43
N ARG A 42 19.09 4.11 12.36
CA ARG A 42 18.60 4.97 11.26
C ARG A 42 18.33 4.14 10.03
N LEU A 43 17.12 4.24 9.50
CA LEU A 43 16.69 3.54 8.29
C LEU A 43 16.05 4.53 7.30
N ALA A 44 16.54 4.57 6.08
CA ALA A 44 16.06 5.50 5.04
C ALA A 44 15.97 6.94 5.56
N ASP A 45 16.99 7.41 6.26
CA ASP A 45 17.08 8.72 6.92
C ASP A 45 16.04 9.00 8.03
N GLN A 46 15.35 7.99 8.52
CA GLN A 46 14.41 8.08 9.63
C GLN A 46 15.00 7.40 10.86
N GLN A 47 14.93 8.05 12.03
CA GLN A 47 15.25 7.40 13.31
C GLN A 47 14.15 6.42 13.66
N VAL A 48 14.52 5.16 13.90
CA VAL A 48 13.62 4.07 14.28
C VAL A 48 14.04 3.60 15.68
N SER A 49 13.08 3.50 16.59
CA SER A 49 13.28 2.91 17.92
C SER A 49 12.05 2.05 18.24
N THR A 50 12.24 0.74 18.30
CA THR A 50 11.13 -0.22 18.45
C THR A 50 11.66 -1.58 18.89
N THR A 51 10.79 -2.58 18.98
CA THR A 51 11.20 -3.98 19.10
C THR A 51 11.12 -4.69 17.75
N VAL A 52 12.08 -5.58 17.50
CA VAL A 52 12.16 -6.45 16.33
C VAL A 52 12.14 -7.92 16.76
N ASP A 53 11.83 -8.79 15.83
CA ASP A 53 11.56 -10.21 16.06
C ASP A 53 12.79 -11.12 16.16
N SER A 54 13.98 -10.61 15.88
CA SER A 54 15.21 -11.41 15.92
C SER A 54 16.46 -10.58 16.24
N ARG A 55 17.48 -11.24 16.78
CA ARG A 55 18.78 -10.59 17.05
C ARG A 55 19.49 -10.15 15.79
N ILE A 56 19.29 -10.86 14.68
CA ILE A 56 19.91 -10.46 13.41
C ILE A 56 19.21 -9.23 12.80
N SER A 57 17.91 -9.06 13.03
CA SER A 57 17.18 -7.84 12.66
C SER A 57 17.62 -6.66 13.51
N GLN A 58 17.83 -6.88 14.83
CA GLN A 58 18.39 -5.89 15.72
C GLN A 58 19.78 -5.44 15.23
N TYR A 59 20.69 -6.40 15.00
CA TYR A 59 22.03 -6.12 14.50
C TYR A 59 22.03 -5.40 13.15
N TYR A 60 21.16 -5.82 12.24
CA TYR A 60 21.04 -5.20 10.92
C TYR A 60 20.66 -3.72 11.02
N LEU A 61 19.69 -3.37 11.89
CA LEU A 61 19.25 -1.99 12.08
C LEU A 61 20.28 -1.14 12.85
N GLU A 62 20.90 -1.70 13.91
CA GLU A 62 21.76 -0.93 14.83
C GLU A 62 23.17 -0.76 14.30
N HIS A 63 23.70 -1.76 13.58
CA HIS A 63 25.11 -1.84 13.19
C HIS A 63 25.29 -1.94 11.68
N TYR A 64 24.78 -3.00 11.06
CA TYR A 64 25.11 -3.32 9.66
C TYR A 64 24.76 -2.19 8.68
N LEU A 65 23.60 -1.53 8.83
CA LEU A 65 23.18 -0.40 7.98
C LEU A 65 24.03 0.87 8.18
N HIS A 66 24.91 0.88 9.19
CA HIS A 66 25.76 2.02 9.56
C HIS A 66 27.25 1.73 9.40
N ASP A 67 27.59 0.66 8.65
CA ASP A 67 28.98 0.21 8.45
C ASP A 67 29.73 -0.08 9.77
N ASP A 68 28.98 -0.45 10.83
CA ASP A 68 29.52 -0.89 12.12
C ASP A 68 29.49 -2.42 12.17
N HIS A 69 30.63 -3.04 11.87
CA HIS A 69 30.78 -4.49 11.68
C HIS A 69 31.45 -5.15 12.88
N ASP A 70 30.80 -5.12 14.04
CA ASP A 70 31.34 -5.64 15.30
C ASP A 70 31.07 -7.14 15.54
N ARG A 71 30.25 -7.80 14.67
CA ARG A 71 29.91 -9.22 14.75
C ARG A 71 30.14 -9.95 13.45
N PRO A 72 31.35 -10.47 13.22
CA PRO A 72 31.74 -11.13 11.98
C PRO A 72 30.81 -12.27 11.55
N GLU A 73 30.22 -13.01 12.50
CA GLU A 73 29.31 -14.12 12.22
C GLU A 73 27.97 -13.64 11.62
N TYR A 74 27.48 -12.45 12.01
CA TYR A 74 26.31 -11.85 11.38
C TYR A 74 26.65 -11.21 10.05
N ASP A 75 27.79 -10.52 9.95
CA ASP A 75 28.23 -9.91 8.70
C ASP A 75 28.42 -10.93 7.61
N GLU A 76 29.09 -12.04 7.89
CA GLU A 76 29.28 -13.12 6.89
C GLU A 76 27.94 -13.66 6.39
N ARG A 77 27.00 -13.93 7.32
CA ARG A 77 25.67 -14.42 6.94
C ARG A 77 24.89 -13.40 6.12
N ILE A 78 24.89 -12.14 6.53
CA ILE A 78 24.18 -11.04 5.84
C ILE A 78 24.83 -10.82 4.46
N ASN A 79 26.14 -10.69 4.37
CA ASN A 79 26.87 -10.47 3.11
C ASN A 79 26.62 -11.57 2.10
N LYS A 80 26.68 -12.84 2.55
CA LYS A 80 26.40 -14.00 1.68
C LYS A 80 24.97 -13.93 1.12
N ALA A 81 24.00 -13.62 1.95
CA ALA A 81 22.60 -13.53 1.56
C ALA A 81 22.34 -12.33 0.64
N LEU A 82 22.84 -11.14 0.98
CA LEU A 82 22.69 -9.93 0.16
C LEU A 82 23.39 -10.06 -1.19
N GLY A 83 24.48 -10.82 -1.29
CA GLY A 83 25.13 -11.14 -2.58
C GLY A 83 24.20 -11.79 -3.60
N VAL A 84 23.18 -12.52 -3.13
CA VAL A 84 22.12 -13.12 -3.95
C VAL A 84 20.96 -12.15 -4.12
N TRP A 85 20.39 -11.64 -3.03
CA TRP A 85 19.15 -10.90 -3.04
C TRP A 85 19.24 -9.49 -3.64
N ASN A 86 20.41 -8.85 -3.59
CA ASN A 86 20.59 -7.54 -4.23
C ASN A 86 20.42 -7.59 -5.76
N ARG A 87 20.51 -8.79 -6.37
CA ARG A 87 20.27 -9.02 -7.80
C ARG A 87 18.87 -9.54 -8.09
N ALA A 88 18.16 -10.01 -7.08
CA ALA A 88 16.81 -10.51 -7.21
C ALA A 88 15.78 -9.35 -7.25
N PRO A 89 14.61 -9.57 -7.87
CA PRO A 89 13.51 -8.62 -7.80
C PRO A 89 13.04 -8.45 -6.35
N LEU A 90 12.58 -7.24 -6.01
CA LEU A 90 11.99 -6.96 -4.70
C LEU A 90 10.53 -7.42 -4.69
N ASP A 91 10.33 -8.72 -4.79
CA ASP A 91 9.01 -9.33 -4.88
C ASP A 91 8.66 -10.17 -3.63
N ARG A 92 7.44 -10.69 -3.65
CA ARG A 92 6.89 -11.53 -2.58
C ARG A 92 7.75 -12.77 -2.30
N ASN A 93 8.28 -13.44 -3.34
CA ASN A 93 9.03 -14.69 -3.17
C ASN A 93 10.38 -14.42 -2.51
N THR A 94 11.09 -13.42 -3.00
CA THR A 94 12.37 -12.98 -2.43
C THR A 94 12.22 -12.57 -0.97
N LEU A 95 11.20 -11.76 -0.64
CA LEU A 95 10.98 -11.32 0.74
C LEU A 95 10.50 -12.45 1.65
N LYS A 96 9.76 -13.42 1.12
CA LYS A 96 9.38 -14.63 1.87
C LYS A 96 10.60 -15.48 2.20
N GLU A 97 11.47 -15.76 1.22
CA GLU A 97 12.73 -16.51 1.44
C GLU A 97 13.61 -15.82 2.48
N MET A 98 13.74 -14.49 2.43
CA MET A 98 14.44 -13.73 3.47
C MET A 98 13.81 -13.90 4.84
N SER A 99 12.49 -13.85 4.91
CA SER A 99 11.77 -14.01 6.18
C SER A 99 11.95 -15.41 6.76
N GLU A 100 12.02 -16.44 5.92
CA GLU A 100 12.29 -17.82 6.32
C GLU A 100 13.74 -18.04 6.75
N GLN A 101 14.69 -17.41 6.06
CA GLN A 101 16.12 -17.57 6.36
C GLN A 101 16.59 -16.74 7.56
N PHE A 102 16.01 -15.57 7.78
CA PHE A 102 16.36 -14.65 8.87
C PHE A 102 15.16 -14.35 9.76
N SER A 103 14.31 -13.44 9.35
CA SER A 103 13.00 -13.15 9.97
C SER A 103 12.19 -12.14 9.16
N PRO A 104 10.87 -12.01 9.40
CA PRO A 104 10.06 -10.98 8.78
C PRO A 104 10.55 -9.56 9.00
N ASP A 105 11.02 -9.20 10.21
CA ASP A 105 11.54 -7.85 10.44
C ASP A 105 12.85 -7.59 9.69
N PHE A 106 13.73 -8.60 9.54
CA PHE A 106 14.91 -8.47 8.70
C PHE A 106 14.52 -8.16 7.25
N ALA A 107 13.58 -8.93 6.70
CA ALA A 107 13.10 -8.73 5.34
C ALA A 107 12.39 -7.36 5.17
N THR A 108 11.72 -6.88 6.21
CA THR A 108 11.10 -5.53 6.24
C THR A 108 12.16 -4.42 6.20
N LEU A 109 13.19 -4.53 7.03
CA LEU A 109 14.32 -3.58 7.04
C LEU A 109 15.05 -3.55 5.69
N TYR A 110 15.30 -4.72 5.12
CA TYR A 110 15.89 -4.84 3.79
C TYR A 110 15.00 -4.22 2.71
N PHE A 111 13.69 -4.48 2.74
CA PHE A 111 12.72 -3.89 1.81
C PHE A 111 12.83 -2.37 1.76
N VAL A 112 12.82 -1.72 2.93
CA VAL A 112 12.96 -0.25 3.01
C VAL A 112 14.32 0.21 2.49
N SER A 113 15.40 -0.47 2.87
CA SER A 113 16.76 -0.14 2.40
C SER A 113 16.86 -0.22 0.89
N ARG A 114 16.29 -1.25 0.27
CA ARG A 114 16.29 -1.43 -1.20
C ARG A 114 15.50 -0.34 -1.92
N ILE A 115 14.32 0.03 -1.40
CA ILE A 115 13.52 1.12 -1.96
C ILE A 115 14.32 2.44 -1.89
N PHE A 116 14.96 2.71 -0.76
CA PHE A 116 15.71 3.95 -0.54
C PHE A 116 17.02 4.02 -1.35
N GLN A 117 17.55 2.89 -1.85
CA GLN A 117 18.71 2.88 -2.76
C GLN A 117 18.39 3.51 -4.12
N ASP A 118 17.13 3.46 -4.60
CA ASP A 118 16.73 4.12 -5.83
C ASP A 118 16.81 5.64 -5.68
N PRO A 119 17.53 6.36 -6.55
CA PRO A 119 17.70 7.81 -6.44
C PRO A 119 16.39 8.60 -6.50
N VAL A 120 15.40 8.13 -7.27
CA VAL A 120 14.08 8.77 -7.40
C VAL A 120 13.29 8.62 -6.10
N ASN A 121 13.27 7.41 -5.54
CA ASN A 121 12.61 7.15 -4.26
C ASN A 121 13.28 7.92 -3.12
N ARG A 122 14.62 7.99 -3.11
CA ARG A 122 15.38 8.78 -2.12
C ARG A 122 15.04 10.27 -2.20
N TRP A 123 14.98 10.82 -3.41
CA TRP A 123 14.54 12.20 -3.62
C TRP A 123 13.11 12.41 -3.12
N ALA A 124 12.17 11.54 -3.52
CA ALA A 124 10.77 11.65 -3.14
C ALA A 124 10.58 11.53 -1.62
N GLN A 125 11.30 10.63 -0.96
CA GLN A 125 11.31 10.47 0.49
C GLN A 125 11.81 11.74 1.19
N GLY A 126 12.89 12.35 0.68
CA GLY A 126 13.45 13.61 1.20
C GLY A 126 12.49 14.79 1.00
N ALA A 127 11.90 14.92 -0.19
CA ALA A 127 10.88 15.93 -0.49
C ALA A 127 9.65 15.78 0.40
N PHE A 128 9.12 14.57 0.54
CA PHE A 128 7.99 14.27 1.42
C PHE A 128 8.25 14.75 2.86
N ARG A 129 9.39 14.39 3.45
CA ARG A 129 9.73 14.82 4.80
C ARG A 129 9.89 16.33 4.93
N SER A 130 10.52 16.96 3.94
CA SER A 130 10.66 18.40 3.90
C SER A 130 9.31 19.11 3.86
N HIS A 131 8.38 18.60 3.04
CA HIS A 131 7.03 19.14 2.97
C HIS A 131 6.27 18.94 4.29
N VAL A 132 6.32 17.74 4.89
CA VAL A 132 5.70 17.50 6.21
C VAL A 132 6.28 18.45 7.27
N ALA A 133 7.60 18.60 7.33
CA ALA A 133 8.23 19.53 8.28
C ALA A 133 7.81 20.98 8.05
N THR A 134 7.72 21.43 6.81
CA THR A 134 7.26 22.76 6.45
C THR A 134 5.80 22.98 6.84
N LEU A 135 4.95 21.99 6.58
CA LEU A 135 3.52 22.02 6.94
C LEU A 135 3.30 22.06 8.45
N ARG A 136 4.14 21.37 9.25
CA ARG A 136 4.11 21.45 10.72
C ARG A 136 4.39 22.87 11.23
N ILE A 137 5.29 23.59 10.57
CA ILE A 137 5.73 24.93 10.99
C ILE A 137 4.75 26.00 10.50
N ARG A 138 4.35 25.94 9.22
CA ARG A 138 3.59 26.99 8.54
C ARG A 138 2.10 26.73 8.42
N GLY A 139 1.66 25.49 8.62
CA GLY A 139 0.24 25.11 8.63
C GLY A 139 -0.55 25.58 7.40
N GLU A 140 -1.67 26.25 7.65
CA GLU A 140 -2.61 26.70 6.62
C GLU A 140 -2.01 27.71 5.63
N GLU A 141 -1.04 28.53 6.05
CA GLU A 141 -0.37 29.47 5.16
C GLU A 141 0.34 28.75 4.01
N GLU A 142 1.12 27.74 4.36
CA GLU A 142 1.83 26.92 3.36
C GLU A 142 0.86 26.16 2.46
N MET A 143 -0.18 25.56 3.05
CA MET A 143 -1.20 24.87 2.27
C MET A 143 -1.87 25.78 1.25
N SER A 144 -2.21 27.02 1.65
CA SER A 144 -2.81 28.00 0.76
C SER A 144 -1.86 28.49 -0.33
N ARG A 145 -0.56 28.62 -0.01
CA ARG A 145 0.48 28.95 -0.98
C ARG A 145 0.61 27.87 -2.06
N VAL A 146 0.61 26.60 -1.64
CA VAL A 146 0.68 25.45 -2.55
C VAL A 146 -0.59 25.35 -3.39
N ALA A 147 -1.76 25.53 -2.79
CA ALA A 147 -3.03 25.47 -3.50
C ALA A 147 -3.13 26.54 -4.60
N LYS A 148 -2.61 27.74 -4.37
CA LYS A 148 -2.53 28.80 -5.39
C LYS A 148 -1.62 28.40 -6.57
N ARG A 149 -0.47 27.77 -6.28
CA ARG A 149 0.47 27.30 -7.33
C ARG A 149 -0.19 26.22 -8.21
N PHE A 150 -0.98 25.34 -7.61
CA PHE A 150 -1.55 24.18 -8.28
C PHE A 150 -3.08 24.26 -8.45
N GLN A 151 -3.64 25.46 -8.55
CA GLN A 151 -5.08 25.72 -8.67
C GLN A 151 -5.75 25.09 -9.91
N SER A 152 -4.97 24.71 -10.92
CA SER A 152 -5.46 23.99 -12.11
C SER A 152 -5.71 22.51 -11.88
N TYR A 153 -5.25 21.96 -10.77
CA TYR A 153 -5.43 20.54 -10.46
C TYR A 153 -6.72 20.28 -9.72
N LEU A 154 -7.35 19.15 -10.06
CA LEU A 154 -8.39 18.49 -9.27
C LEU A 154 -7.77 17.30 -8.55
N ILE A 155 -8.01 17.18 -7.24
CA ILE A 155 -7.62 16.00 -6.48
C ILE A 155 -8.87 15.14 -6.28
N ALA A 156 -8.89 13.96 -6.91
CA ALA A 156 -10.00 13.02 -6.86
C ALA A 156 -9.63 11.84 -5.95
N PHE A 157 -10.38 11.70 -4.87
CA PHE A 157 -10.17 10.65 -3.86
C PHE A 157 -11.04 9.44 -4.15
N VAL A 158 -10.43 8.25 -4.06
CA VAL A 158 -11.08 6.96 -4.20
C VAL A 158 -11.02 6.24 -2.86
N PRO A 159 -12.17 5.95 -2.24
CA PRO A 159 -12.22 5.46 -0.88
C PRO A 159 -11.76 3.99 -0.77
N GLY A 160 -11.46 3.58 0.46
CA GLY A 160 -11.25 2.17 0.83
C GLY A 160 -12.56 1.44 1.14
N TYR A 161 -12.44 0.19 1.55
CA TYR A 161 -13.57 -0.63 2.01
C TYR A 161 -14.23 -0.06 3.26
N GLY A 162 -15.56 -0.15 3.36
CA GLY A 162 -16.32 0.23 4.57
C GLY A 162 -16.37 1.74 4.84
N TYR A 163 -16.11 2.58 3.87
CA TYR A 163 -15.94 4.03 4.05
C TYR A 163 -17.23 4.78 4.44
N LYS A 164 -18.42 4.23 4.14
CA LYS A 164 -19.72 4.80 4.52
C LYS A 164 -20.16 4.30 5.89
N GLU A 165 -19.95 3.00 6.18
CA GLU A 165 -20.37 2.39 7.44
C GLU A 165 -19.49 2.80 8.62
N ASP A 166 -18.17 2.95 8.40
CA ASP A 166 -17.23 3.36 9.44
C ASP A 166 -16.35 4.53 9.00
N PRO A 167 -16.89 5.77 8.99
CA PRO A 167 -16.11 6.98 8.67
C PRO A 167 -14.93 7.21 9.63
N ALA A 168 -14.94 6.59 10.83
CA ALA A 168 -13.86 6.72 11.80
C ALA A 168 -12.56 6.08 11.33
N THR A 169 -12.62 5.15 10.37
CA THR A 169 -11.41 4.59 9.71
C THR A 169 -10.67 5.60 8.85
N GLY A 170 -11.32 6.70 8.44
CA GLY A 170 -10.74 7.69 7.53
C GLY A 170 -10.63 7.22 6.07
N ALA A 171 -11.21 6.06 5.74
CA ALA A 171 -11.16 5.49 4.39
C ALA A 171 -11.90 6.33 3.34
N ASP A 172 -12.73 7.29 3.76
CA ASP A 172 -13.43 8.29 2.93
C ASP A 172 -12.58 9.53 2.62
N PHE A 173 -11.38 9.65 3.20
CA PHE A 173 -10.55 10.84 3.14
C PHE A 173 -11.23 12.13 3.62
N GLY A 174 -12.21 12.02 4.50
CA GLY A 174 -13.03 13.15 4.93
C GLY A 174 -12.23 14.27 5.59
N ARG A 175 -11.21 13.93 6.41
CA ARG A 175 -10.29 14.90 7.03
C ARG A 175 -9.43 15.58 5.97
N GLN A 176 -8.79 14.80 5.11
CA GLN A 176 -7.89 15.26 4.05
C GLN A 176 -8.60 16.20 3.07
N ARG A 177 -9.79 15.80 2.61
CA ARG A 177 -10.62 16.64 1.71
C ARG A 177 -11.00 17.97 2.36
N ARG A 178 -11.36 17.97 3.65
CA ARG A 178 -11.66 19.22 4.37
C ARG A 178 -10.45 20.15 4.46
N ILE A 179 -9.30 19.63 4.83
CA ILE A 179 -8.06 20.42 4.95
C ILE A 179 -7.66 20.99 3.59
N MET A 180 -7.61 20.15 2.54
CA MET A 180 -7.26 20.59 1.20
C MET A 180 -8.27 21.61 0.64
N GLY A 181 -9.57 21.39 0.89
CA GLY A 181 -10.61 22.34 0.49
C GLY A 181 -10.48 23.70 1.16
N ARG A 182 -10.18 23.74 2.47
CA ARG A 182 -9.91 25.00 3.20
C ARG A 182 -8.68 25.72 2.65
N ALA A 183 -7.65 24.97 2.25
CA ALA A 183 -6.46 25.52 1.63
C ALA A 183 -6.70 26.09 0.22
N GLY A 184 -7.84 25.77 -0.41
CA GLY A 184 -8.22 26.24 -1.74
C GLY A 184 -8.03 25.22 -2.88
N PHE A 185 -7.72 23.97 -2.58
CA PHE A 185 -7.73 22.90 -3.59
C PHE A 185 -9.15 22.49 -3.98
N ARG A 186 -9.33 22.16 -5.26
CA ARG A 186 -10.52 21.46 -5.72
C ARG A 186 -10.39 19.99 -5.39
N THR A 187 -11.33 19.46 -4.61
CA THR A 187 -11.35 18.05 -4.23
C THR A 187 -12.70 17.43 -4.53
N VAL A 188 -12.71 16.15 -4.91
CA VAL A 188 -13.92 15.35 -5.10
C VAL A 188 -13.71 13.95 -4.52
N LEU A 189 -14.76 13.33 -3.99
CA LEU A 189 -14.78 11.91 -3.68
C LEU A 189 -15.42 11.20 -4.88
N LEU A 190 -14.73 10.23 -5.45
CA LEU A 190 -15.29 9.31 -6.43
C LEU A 190 -15.97 8.17 -5.67
N GLU A 191 -17.28 8.27 -5.54
CA GLU A 191 -18.06 7.29 -4.80
C GLU A 191 -18.11 5.95 -5.55
N THR A 192 -17.85 4.87 -4.84
CA THR A 192 -17.98 3.49 -5.32
C THR A 192 -18.95 2.73 -4.44
N GLU A 193 -19.33 1.54 -4.88
CA GLU A 193 -20.11 0.64 -4.03
C GLU A 193 -19.21 0.13 -2.89
N GLU A 194 -19.63 0.39 -1.66
CA GLU A 194 -18.85 0.13 -0.45
C GLU A 194 -18.42 -1.32 -0.33
N VAL A 195 -19.38 -2.22 -0.56
CA VAL A 195 -19.17 -3.68 -0.58
C VAL A 195 -19.15 -4.26 -1.99
N GLY A 196 -19.03 -3.44 -3.03
CA GLY A 196 -18.92 -3.86 -4.43
C GLY A 196 -17.63 -4.64 -4.69
N THR A 197 -17.61 -5.42 -5.76
CA THR A 197 -16.37 -6.08 -6.21
C THR A 197 -15.37 -5.07 -6.75
N VAL A 198 -14.09 -5.44 -6.81
CA VAL A 198 -13.05 -4.59 -7.44
C VAL A 198 -13.39 -4.32 -8.91
N ASP A 199 -13.93 -5.31 -9.61
CA ASP A 199 -14.21 -5.24 -11.04
C ASP A 199 -15.39 -4.28 -11.32
N ASP A 200 -16.47 -4.34 -10.52
CA ASP A 200 -17.62 -3.45 -10.64
C ASP A 200 -17.24 -1.99 -10.33
N ASN A 201 -16.52 -1.80 -9.21
CA ASN A 201 -16.09 -0.47 -8.81
C ASN A 201 -15.08 0.15 -9.78
N ALA A 202 -14.19 -0.64 -10.37
CA ALA A 202 -13.29 -0.16 -11.41
C ALA A 202 -14.07 0.38 -12.63
N SER A 203 -15.18 -0.26 -12.99
CA SER A 203 -16.04 0.19 -14.09
C SER A 203 -16.74 1.52 -13.76
N ILE A 204 -17.21 1.68 -12.52
CA ILE A 204 -17.77 2.95 -12.02
C ILE A 204 -16.70 4.05 -12.08
N LEU A 205 -15.49 3.76 -11.58
CA LEU A 205 -14.36 4.70 -11.56
C LEU A 205 -13.94 5.11 -12.98
N ALA A 206 -13.84 4.17 -13.91
CA ALA A 206 -13.51 4.48 -15.31
C ALA A 206 -14.48 5.49 -15.90
N THR A 207 -15.79 5.31 -15.66
CA THR A 207 -16.84 6.22 -16.12
C THR A 207 -16.73 7.61 -15.47
N GLU A 208 -16.56 7.65 -14.13
CA GLU A 208 -16.50 8.92 -13.41
C GLU A 208 -15.21 9.70 -13.70
N ILE A 209 -14.06 9.02 -13.82
CA ILE A 209 -12.79 9.67 -14.19
C ILE A 209 -12.88 10.24 -15.61
N ALA A 210 -13.44 9.52 -16.57
CA ALA A 210 -13.66 10.02 -17.93
C ALA A 210 -14.55 11.28 -17.92
N ARG A 211 -15.66 11.27 -17.18
CA ARG A 211 -16.56 12.43 -17.01
C ARG A 211 -15.86 13.64 -16.37
N LEU A 212 -14.96 13.41 -15.41
CA LEU A 212 -14.15 14.49 -14.84
C LEU A 212 -13.15 15.04 -15.86
N GLY A 213 -12.58 14.18 -16.72
CA GLY A 213 -11.66 14.57 -17.80
C GLY A 213 -12.26 15.53 -18.81
N GLU A 214 -13.60 15.52 -19.01
CA GLU A 214 -14.30 16.49 -19.86
C GLU A 214 -14.27 17.92 -19.30
N ARG A 215 -14.04 18.09 -17.98
CA ARG A 215 -14.11 19.38 -17.27
C ARG A 215 -12.76 19.85 -16.73
N TYR A 216 -11.84 18.93 -16.49
CA TYR A 216 -10.57 19.17 -15.83
C TYR A 216 -9.43 18.56 -16.65
N ASN A 217 -8.41 19.33 -16.94
CA ASN A 217 -7.24 18.87 -17.70
C ASN A 217 -6.12 18.26 -16.82
N ASN A 218 -6.18 18.47 -15.51
CA ASN A 218 -5.15 18.01 -14.58
C ASN A 218 -5.83 17.34 -13.37
N ILE A 219 -5.86 16.02 -13.37
CA ILE A 219 -6.46 15.22 -12.30
C ILE A 219 -5.35 14.43 -11.61
N ILE A 220 -5.31 14.52 -10.27
CA ILE A 220 -4.52 13.64 -9.42
C ILE A 220 -5.50 12.69 -8.72
N LEU A 221 -5.36 11.40 -8.96
CA LEU A 221 -6.11 10.37 -8.26
C LEU A 221 -5.39 10.03 -6.95
N VAL A 222 -6.13 9.89 -5.87
CA VAL A 222 -5.61 9.43 -4.56
C VAL A 222 -6.51 8.30 -4.08
N SER A 223 -5.96 7.10 -3.93
CA SER A 223 -6.72 5.92 -3.51
C SER A 223 -6.13 5.29 -2.27
N THR A 224 -6.96 4.58 -1.49
CA THR A 224 -6.48 3.80 -0.34
C THR A 224 -7.04 2.39 -0.35
N SER A 225 -6.26 1.43 0.17
CA SER A 225 -6.70 0.06 0.46
C SER A 225 -7.36 -0.59 -0.78
N LYS A 226 -8.63 -1.04 -0.68
CA LYS A 226 -9.44 -1.62 -1.77
C LYS A 226 -9.56 -0.68 -2.98
N GLY A 227 -9.59 0.64 -2.78
CA GLY A 227 -9.58 1.61 -3.88
C GLY A 227 -8.33 1.54 -4.77
N GLY A 228 -7.21 1.00 -4.27
CA GLY A 228 -5.99 0.80 -5.04
C GLY A 228 -6.19 -0.10 -6.26
N PRO A 229 -6.56 -1.38 -6.12
CA PRO A 229 -6.81 -2.26 -7.25
C PRO A 229 -7.98 -1.82 -8.14
N GLU A 230 -8.95 -1.08 -7.61
CA GLU A 230 -10.05 -0.50 -8.39
C GLU A 230 -9.53 0.57 -9.36
N VAL A 231 -8.71 1.51 -8.88
CA VAL A 231 -8.06 2.50 -9.74
C VAL A 231 -7.09 1.83 -10.70
N ALA A 232 -6.27 0.87 -10.23
CA ALA A 232 -5.34 0.14 -11.08
C ALA A 232 -6.02 -0.49 -12.29
N LEU A 233 -7.16 -1.16 -12.07
CA LEU A 233 -7.94 -1.79 -13.14
C LEU A 233 -8.59 -0.75 -14.05
N ALA A 234 -9.12 0.34 -13.50
CA ALA A 234 -9.74 1.41 -14.29
C ALA A 234 -8.72 2.03 -15.25
N ILE A 235 -7.57 2.52 -14.75
CA ILE A 235 -6.59 3.24 -15.57
C ILE A 235 -5.64 2.33 -16.37
N GLY A 236 -5.41 1.08 -15.90
CA GLY A 236 -4.49 0.15 -16.54
C GLY A 236 -5.15 -0.77 -17.57
N GLN A 237 -6.49 -0.83 -17.64
CA GLN A 237 -7.18 -1.73 -18.56
C GLN A 237 -8.49 -1.21 -19.14
N LEU A 238 -9.33 -0.50 -18.36
CA LEU A 238 -10.69 -0.17 -18.79
C LEU A 238 -10.79 1.14 -19.58
N MET A 239 -9.93 2.10 -19.29
CA MET A 239 -9.95 3.42 -19.92
C MET A 239 -9.05 3.47 -21.16
N THR A 240 -9.49 4.21 -22.17
CA THR A 240 -8.66 4.47 -23.36
C THR A 240 -7.63 5.57 -23.09
N PRO A 241 -6.53 5.66 -23.88
CA PRO A 241 -5.55 6.73 -23.76
C PRO A 241 -6.16 8.15 -23.80
N ASP A 242 -7.18 8.36 -24.64
CA ASP A 242 -7.86 9.66 -24.76
C ASP A 242 -8.62 10.01 -23.48
N GLN A 243 -9.31 9.07 -22.86
CA GLN A 243 -10.01 9.25 -21.60
C GLN A 243 -9.02 9.52 -20.42
N LEU A 244 -7.80 9.00 -20.52
CA LEU A 244 -6.75 9.20 -19.53
C LEU A 244 -5.95 10.50 -19.72
N GLY A 245 -6.16 11.25 -20.76
CA GLY A 245 -5.41 12.46 -21.09
C GLY A 245 -5.39 13.52 -19.98
N ALA A 246 -6.44 13.59 -19.18
CA ALA A 246 -6.56 14.50 -18.04
C ALA A 246 -5.88 13.97 -16.77
N VAL A 247 -5.67 12.67 -16.61
CA VAL A 247 -5.03 12.07 -15.43
C VAL A 247 -3.53 12.28 -15.49
N LYS A 248 -2.97 13.00 -14.51
CA LYS A 248 -1.53 13.33 -14.46
C LYS A 248 -0.78 12.48 -13.46
N ALA A 249 -1.41 12.12 -12.34
CA ALA A 249 -0.80 11.28 -11.33
C ALA A 249 -1.83 10.38 -10.64
N TRP A 250 -1.36 9.27 -10.12
CA TRP A 250 -2.08 8.43 -9.19
C TRP A 250 -1.21 8.16 -7.96
N ILE A 251 -1.75 8.48 -6.77
CA ILE A 251 -1.18 8.23 -5.46
C ILE A 251 -1.93 7.06 -4.84
N SER A 252 -1.26 5.93 -4.64
CA SER A 252 -1.80 4.73 -3.98
C SER A 252 -1.31 4.67 -2.54
N ILE A 253 -2.21 4.70 -1.57
CA ILE A 253 -1.92 4.65 -0.14
C ILE A 253 -2.34 3.27 0.38
N GLY A 254 -1.39 2.42 0.75
CA GLY A 254 -1.67 1.06 1.25
C GLY A 254 -2.55 0.23 0.32
N GLY A 255 -2.34 0.36 -0.99
CA GLY A 255 -3.21 -0.26 -1.99
C GLY A 255 -3.12 -1.78 -2.02
N LEU A 256 -4.26 -2.49 -1.96
CA LEU A 256 -4.34 -3.95 -2.08
C LEU A 256 -4.15 -4.42 -3.53
N LEU A 257 -3.11 -3.93 -4.21
CA LEU A 257 -2.98 -4.04 -5.68
C LEU A 257 -3.00 -5.49 -6.17
N ARG A 258 -2.34 -6.39 -5.43
CA ARG A 258 -2.30 -7.82 -5.73
C ARG A 258 -3.11 -8.65 -4.75
N GLY A 259 -4.14 -8.02 -4.14
CA GLY A 259 -5.06 -8.67 -3.23
C GLY A 259 -4.58 -8.74 -1.78
N SER A 260 -5.29 -9.52 -1.00
CA SER A 260 -5.02 -9.71 0.43
C SER A 260 -4.98 -11.19 0.79
N PRO A 261 -3.89 -11.69 1.40
CA PRO A 261 -3.86 -13.05 1.93
C PRO A 261 -4.89 -13.31 3.04
N GLU A 262 -5.41 -12.26 3.68
CA GLU A 262 -6.55 -12.34 4.58
C GLU A 262 -7.81 -12.82 3.84
N ALA A 263 -8.07 -12.30 2.63
CA ALA A 263 -9.16 -12.77 1.79
C ALA A 263 -8.98 -14.24 1.39
N ASP A 264 -7.75 -14.67 1.13
CA ASP A 264 -7.45 -16.07 0.83
C ASP A 264 -7.76 -16.97 2.02
N GLN A 265 -7.33 -16.58 3.22
CA GLN A 265 -7.59 -17.36 4.45
C GLN A 265 -9.08 -17.46 4.76
N ALA A 266 -9.83 -16.39 4.58
CA ALA A 266 -11.27 -16.37 4.76
C ALA A 266 -12.02 -17.30 3.79
N LEU A 267 -11.43 -17.61 2.63
CA LEU A 267 -12.00 -18.48 1.61
C LEU A 267 -11.54 -19.94 1.71
N THR A 268 -10.56 -20.25 2.59
CA THR A 268 -9.97 -21.59 2.71
C THR A 268 -10.80 -22.49 3.63
N TRP A 269 -11.00 -23.74 3.23
CA TRP A 269 -11.62 -24.76 4.10
C TRP A 269 -10.68 -25.12 5.27
N PRO A 270 -11.14 -25.34 6.50
CA PRO A 270 -12.54 -25.45 6.97
C PRO A 270 -13.17 -24.11 7.39
N THR A 271 -12.45 -22.99 7.40
CA THR A 271 -12.93 -21.70 7.92
C THR A 271 -13.91 -21.01 6.97
N SER A 272 -13.91 -21.36 5.68
CA SER A 272 -14.72 -20.68 4.65
C SER A 272 -16.24 -20.68 4.94
N TRP A 273 -16.79 -21.74 5.55
CA TRP A 273 -18.21 -21.78 5.88
C TRP A 273 -18.56 -20.86 7.05
N LEU A 274 -17.66 -20.76 8.07
CA LEU A 274 -17.80 -19.81 9.18
C LEU A 274 -17.66 -18.38 8.69
N ALA A 275 -16.66 -18.11 7.84
CA ALA A 275 -16.46 -16.81 7.23
C ALA A 275 -17.70 -16.36 6.43
N ARG A 276 -18.33 -17.27 5.65
CA ARG A 276 -19.57 -16.97 4.92
C ARG A 276 -20.73 -16.58 5.85
N ILE A 277 -20.85 -17.25 7.00
CA ILE A 277 -21.84 -16.92 8.01
C ILE A 277 -21.57 -15.52 8.60
N VAL A 278 -20.32 -15.26 8.99
CA VAL A 278 -19.91 -13.95 9.52
C VAL A 278 -20.14 -12.85 8.50
N PHE A 279 -19.72 -13.02 7.26
CA PHE A 279 -19.91 -12.06 6.18
C PHE A 279 -21.39 -11.82 5.88
N PHE A 280 -22.22 -12.89 5.89
CA PHE A 280 -23.65 -12.75 5.72
C PHE A 280 -24.29 -11.87 6.81
N PHE A 281 -23.92 -12.08 8.08
CA PHE A 281 -24.42 -11.26 9.20
C PHE A 281 -23.86 -9.84 9.19
N GLN A 282 -22.70 -9.61 8.60
CA GLN A 282 -22.09 -8.30 8.43
C GLN A 282 -22.51 -7.60 7.12
N GLY A 283 -23.42 -8.21 6.34
CA GLY A 283 -23.84 -7.65 5.06
C GLY A 283 -22.75 -7.59 3.98
N VAL A 284 -21.64 -8.34 4.14
CA VAL A 284 -20.52 -8.39 3.18
C VAL A 284 -20.77 -9.50 2.15
N PRO A 285 -20.97 -9.18 0.86
CA PRO A 285 -21.09 -10.19 -0.17
C PRO A 285 -19.78 -10.99 -0.31
N ILE A 286 -19.89 -12.32 -0.38
CA ILE A 286 -18.73 -13.20 -0.55
C ILE A 286 -17.95 -12.88 -1.84
N GLU A 287 -18.61 -12.37 -2.87
CA GLU A 287 -17.99 -11.97 -4.14
C GLU A 287 -17.02 -10.78 -3.96
N THR A 288 -17.32 -9.87 -3.02
CA THR A 288 -16.40 -8.80 -2.65
C THR A 288 -15.09 -9.37 -2.11
N VAL A 289 -15.18 -10.34 -1.20
CA VAL A 289 -13.99 -11.02 -0.64
C VAL A 289 -13.23 -11.80 -1.72
N LYS A 290 -13.94 -12.54 -2.58
CA LYS A 290 -13.35 -13.24 -3.73
C LYS A 290 -12.67 -12.29 -4.71
N SER A 291 -13.18 -11.07 -4.86
CA SER A 291 -12.57 -10.08 -5.74
C SER A 291 -11.19 -9.63 -5.27
N LEU A 292 -10.87 -9.77 -3.98
CA LEU A 292 -9.59 -9.45 -3.35
C LEU A 292 -8.66 -10.67 -3.19
N HIS A 293 -9.05 -11.85 -3.70
CA HIS A 293 -8.21 -13.05 -3.65
C HIS A 293 -6.89 -12.83 -4.37
N THR A 294 -5.75 -13.18 -3.71
CA THR A 294 -4.42 -12.82 -4.21
C THR A 294 -4.11 -13.42 -5.58
N GLU A 295 -4.47 -14.66 -5.84
CA GLU A 295 -4.22 -15.28 -7.15
C GLU A 295 -4.96 -14.55 -8.27
N LYS A 296 -6.26 -14.19 -8.05
CA LYS A 296 -7.04 -13.41 -9.02
C LYS A 296 -6.40 -12.05 -9.26
N ARG A 297 -6.11 -11.29 -8.19
CA ARG A 297 -5.58 -9.93 -8.32
C ARG A 297 -4.17 -9.90 -8.93
N ARG A 298 -3.30 -10.82 -8.57
CA ARG A 298 -1.96 -10.92 -9.16
C ARG A 298 -2.01 -11.22 -10.66
N ARG A 299 -2.92 -12.12 -11.09
CA ARG A 299 -3.12 -12.43 -12.51
C ARG A 299 -3.63 -11.21 -13.28
N VAL A 300 -4.62 -10.51 -12.73
CA VAL A 300 -5.16 -9.28 -13.34
C VAL A 300 -4.07 -8.21 -13.37
N PHE A 301 -3.40 -7.95 -12.25
CA PHE A 301 -2.38 -6.91 -12.14
C PHE A 301 -1.21 -7.11 -13.12
N ALA A 302 -0.83 -8.35 -13.38
CA ALA A 302 0.23 -8.68 -14.37
C ALA A 302 -0.17 -8.36 -15.82
N GLN A 303 -1.43 -8.11 -16.09
CA GLN A 303 -1.96 -7.77 -17.43
C GLN A 303 -2.26 -6.27 -17.58
N LEU A 304 -2.10 -5.47 -16.49
CA LEU A 304 -2.34 -4.04 -16.55
C LEU A 304 -1.21 -3.33 -17.28
N ASP A 305 -1.57 -2.39 -18.15
CA ASP A 305 -0.63 -1.49 -18.83
C ASP A 305 -0.87 -0.06 -18.32
N PHE A 306 0.05 0.44 -17.53
CA PHE A 306 -0.05 1.80 -16.99
C PHE A 306 0.54 2.80 -17.98
N PRO A 307 -0.26 3.79 -18.44
CA PRO A 307 0.23 4.80 -19.37
C PRO A 307 1.42 5.58 -18.81
N GLN A 308 2.50 5.66 -19.57
CA GLN A 308 3.76 6.31 -19.16
C GLN A 308 3.62 7.80 -18.81
N GLN A 309 2.56 8.46 -19.27
CA GLN A 309 2.27 9.86 -18.95
C GLN A 309 1.68 10.04 -17.54
N ILE A 310 1.18 8.99 -16.91
CA ILE A 310 0.65 9.04 -15.55
C ILE A 310 1.79 8.80 -14.55
N LEU A 311 2.03 9.78 -13.68
CA LEU A 311 2.96 9.59 -12.57
C LEU A 311 2.35 8.64 -11.55
N LEU A 312 3.04 7.54 -11.28
CA LEU A 312 2.63 6.56 -10.25
C LEU A 312 3.43 6.82 -8.97
N LEU A 313 2.74 7.08 -7.85
CA LEU A 313 3.33 7.26 -6.54
C LEU A 313 2.65 6.33 -5.54
N GLN A 314 3.46 5.58 -4.80
CA GLN A 314 2.99 4.64 -3.79
C GLN A 314 3.46 5.10 -2.42
N TYR A 315 2.54 5.18 -1.47
CA TYR A 315 2.82 5.43 -0.07
C TYR A 315 2.56 4.16 0.72
N VAL A 316 3.65 3.54 1.20
CA VAL A 316 3.64 2.22 1.82
C VAL A 316 3.92 2.36 3.31
N GLY A 317 2.97 1.97 4.13
CA GLY A 317 3.14 1.81 5.57
C GLY A 317 3.99 0.58 5.87
N VAL A 318 5.05 0.76 6.66
CA VAL A 318 6.03 -0.31 6.91
C VAL A 318 6.19 -0.53 8.41
N PRO A 319 5.36 -1.39 9.01
CA PRO A 319 5.49 -1.68 10.43
C PRO A 319 6.54 -2.76 10.69
N LEU A 320 7.31 -2.58 11.75
CA LEU A 320 8.07 -3.66 12.40
C LEU A 320 7.21 -4.32 13.48
N SER A 321 7.58 -5.50 13.93
CA SER A 321 6.81 -6.30 14.90
C SER A 321 6.39 -5.55 16.16
N GLY A 322 7.18 -4.61 16.62
CA GLY A 322 6.89 -3.77 17.80
C GLY A 322 6.00 -2.56 17.52
N GLN A 323 5.61 -2.32 16.27
CA GLN A 323 4.89 -1.11 15.87
C GLN A 323 3.44 -1.39 15.43
N ILE A 324 3.04 -2.66 15.46
CA ILE A 324 1.70 -3.07 15.05
C ILE A 324 0.68 -2.71 16.13
N ALA A 325 -0.38 -2.01 15.74
CA ALA A 325 -1.50 -1.73 16.62
C ALA A 325 -2.18 -3.03 17.10
N GLU A 326 -2.64 -3.05 18.35
CA GLU A 326 -3.22 -4.25 18.98
C GLU A 326 -4.34 -4.89 18.13
N ARG A 327 -5.20 -4.06 17.55
CA ARG A 327 -6.31 -4.51 16.68
C ARG A 327 -5.86 -5.26 15.41
N VAL A 328 -4.60 -5.08 14.98
CA VAL A 328 -4.04 -5.65 13.75
C VAL A 328 -3.10 -6.82 14.05
N GLN A 329 -2.63 -6.97 15.30
CA GLN A 329 -1.61 -7.96 15.68
C GLN A 329 -1.94 -9.40 15.25
N GLY A 330 -3.20 -9.84 15.39
CA GLY A 330 -3.61 -11.19 15.01
C GLY A 330 -3.42 -11.44 13.51
N ARG A 331 -3.84 -10.49 12.69
CA ARG A 331 -3.69 -10.54 11.22
C ARG A 331 -2.22 -10.48 10.82
N TYR A 332 -1.49 -9.51 11.34
CA TYR A 332 -0.05 -9.38 11.10
C TYR A 332 0.70 -10.68 11.39
N LYS A 333 0.46 -11.30 12.55
CA LYS A 333 1.07 -12.59 12.92
C LYS A 333 0.69 -13.71 11.94
N GLY A 334 -0.57 -13.76 11.50
CA GLY A 334 -1.06 -14.73 10.52
C GLY A 334 -0.41 -14.59 9.15
N LEU A 335 -0.05 -13.36 8.75
CA LEU A 335 0.54 -13.06 7.46
C LEU A 335 2.07 -13.21 7.43
N ARG A 336 2.76 -13.21 8.58
CA ARG A 336 4.23 -13.31 8.67
C ARG A 336 4.84 -14.49 7.91
N LYS A 337 4.13 -15.62 7.80
CA LYS A 337 4.55 -16.80 7.03
C LYS A 337 4.67 -16.55 5.52
N PHE A 338 4.10 -15.45 5.04
CA PHE A 338 4.16 -15.05 3.63
C PHE A 338 5.19 -13.94 3.37
N GLY A 339 5.76 -13.36 4.42
CA GLY A 339 6.77 -12.29 4.36
C GLY A 339 6.34 -11.00 5.07
N PRO A 340 7.07 -9.89 4.82
CA PRO A 340 6.75 -8.57 5.32
C PRO A 340 5.34 -8.14 4.92
N ASN A 341 4.58 -7.61 5.90
CA ASN A 341 3.20 -7.22 5.69
C ASN A 341 2.81 -6.05 6.59
N ASP A 342 1.74 -5.36 6.23
CA ASP A 342 1.17 -4.24 6.98
C ASP A 342 0.01 -4.65 7.92
N GLY A 343 -0.26 -5.95 8.02
CA GLY A 343 -1.38 -6.54 8.76
C GLY A 343 -2.62 -6.83 7.90
N LEU A 344 -2.62 -6.49 6.61
CA LEU A 344 -3.68 -6.82 5.67
C LEU A 344 -3.16 -7.31 4.32
N THR A 345 -2.08 -6.73 3.82
CA THR A 345 -1.42 -7.15 2.58
C THR A 345 0.09 -7.29 2.77
N LEU A 346 0.77 -7.86 1.77
CA LEU A 346 2.22 -7.96 1.77
C LEU A 346 2.83 -6.69 1.16
N LEU A 347 3.92 -6.17 1.76
CA LEU A 347 4.54 -4.93 1.31
C LEU A 347 4.94 -4.97 -0.17
N ALA A 348 5.46 -6.11 -0.66
CA ALA A 348 5.78 -6.27 -2.07
C ALA A 348 4.56 -6.24 -3.00
N ASP A 349 3.38 -6.63 -2.49
CA ASP A 349 2.15 -6.66 -3.28
C ASP A 349 1.53 -5.26 -3.46
N GLU A 350 2.03 -4.24 -2.76
CA GLU A 350 1.66 -2.83 -2.91
C GLU A 350 2.47 -2.09 -3.99
N LEU A 351 3.57 -2.68 -4.49
CA LEU A 351 4.47 -2.00 -5.41
C LEU A 351 3.99 -2.04 -6.87
N ILE A 352 4.19 -0.94 -7.58
CA ILE A 352 4.01 -0.81 -9.03
C ILE A 352 5.40 -0.58 -9.63
N GLU A 353 5.78 -1.39 -10.59
CA GLU A 353 7.06 -1.27 -11.27
C GLU A 353 7.18 0.11 -11.97
N GLY A 354 8.32 0.75 -11.83
CA GLY A 354 8.56 2.08 -12.38
C GLY A 354 7.88 3.25 -11.64
N GLY A 355 7.07 2.98 -10.62
CA GLY A 355 6.46 4.01 -9.79
C GLY A 355 7.40 4.51 -8.68
N ILE A 356 7.16 5.74 -8.23
CA ILE A 356 7.82 6.32 -7.06
C ILE A 356 7.28 5.66 -5.79
N VAL A 357 8.17 5.26 -4.88
CA VAL A 357 7.78 4.67 -3.60
C VAL A 357 8.27 5.53 -2.44
N ILE A 358 7.34 5.93 -1.59
CA ILE A 358 7.61 6.58 -0.30
C ILE A 358 7.20 5.61 0.80
N THR A 359 8.11 5.31 1.72
CA THR A 359 7.85 4.43 2.87
C THR A 359 7.67 5.25 4.14
N ASP A 360 6.74 4.83 5.01
CA ASP A 360 6.56 5.42 6.33
C ASP A 360 6.64 4.31 7.40
N ILE A 361 7.76 4.32 8.14
CA ILE A 361 8.08 3.27 9.10
C ILE A 361 7.25 3.46 10.36
N GLY A 362 6.61 2.38 10.81
CA GLY A 362 5.75 2.36 11.99
C GLY A 362 4.26 2.44 11.70
N LEU A 363 3.85 2.61 10.44
CA LEU A 363 2.45 2.59 10.07
C LEU A 363 2.02 1.21 9.59
N ASP A 364 0.95 0.70 10.18
CA ASP A 364 0.22 -0.47 9.69
C ASP A 364 -0.86 -0.07 8.65
N HIS A 365 -1.59 -1.04 8.14
CA HIS A 365 -2.58 -0.84 7.07
C HIS A 365 -3.64 0.24 7.36
N PHE A 366 -3.90 0.52 8.63
CA PHE A 366 -4.92 1.51 8.99
C PHE A 366 -4.41 2.95 9.00
N TYR A 367 -3.11 3.16 8.81
CA TYR A 367 -2.51 4.50 8.76
C TYR A 367 -2.99 5.41 9.92
N ALA A 368 -3.09 4.84 11.13
CA ALA A 368 -3.58 5.54 12.31
C ALA A 368 -2.54 6.55 12.82
N ASP A 369 -2.36 7.63 12.07
CA ASP A 369 -1.42 8.70 12.34
C ASP A 369 -2.19 10.02 12.55
N PRO A 370 -1.95 10.74 13.65
CA PRO A 370 -2.55 12.06 13.88
C PRO A 370 -2.26 13.07 12.75
N GLU A 371 -1.12 12.91 12.06
CA GLU A 371 -0.67 13.79 10.98
C GLU A 371 -0.97 13.26 9.57
N ILE A 372 -1.78 12.21 9.43
CA ILE A 372 -2.09 11.62 8.12
C ILE A 372 -2.62 12.63 7.11
N ASP A 373 -3.28 13.69 7.59
CA ASP A 373 -3.80 14.76 6.74
C ASP A 373 -2.67 15.58 6.13
N LEU A 374 -1.67 15.98 6.95
CA LEU A 374 -0.48 16.69 6.51
C LEU A 374 0.36 15.82 5.57
N LYS A 375 0.48 14.54 5.90
CA LYS A 375 1.21 13.55 5.09
C LYS A 375 0.54 13.36 3.73
N THR A 376 -0.79 13.24 3.68
CA THR A 376 -1.52 13.14 2.41
C THR A 376 -1.36 14.40 1.56
N PHE A 377 -1.36 15.57 2.18
CA PHE A 377 -1.08 16.81 1.50
C PHE A 377 0.36 16.85 0.95
N ALA A 378 1.35 16.45 1.75
CA ALA A 378 2.75 16.36 1.34
C ALA A 378 2.96 15.38 0.17
N LEU A 379 2.25 14.24 0.14
CA LEU A 379 2.27 13.31 -1.00
C LEU A 379 1.78 13.97 -2.28
N ALA A 380 0.69 14.74 -2.20
CA ALA A 380 0.21 15.51 -3.35
C ALA A 380 1.26 16.56 -3.82
N GLN A 381 1.97 17.22 -2.88
CA GLN A 381 3.06 18.13 -3.24
C GLN A 381 4.22 17.41 -3.95
N VAL A 382 4.64 16.23 -3.44
CA VAL A 382 5.69 15.43 -4.11
C VAL A 382 5.28 15.07 -5.54
N ALA A 383 4.01 14.62 -5.72
CA ALA A 383 3.50 14.31 -7.05
C ALA A 383 3.53 15.53 -7.98
N MET A 384 3.10 16.70 -7.50
CA MET A 384 3.11 17.94 -8.25
C MET A 384 4.55 18.41 -8.57
N ASP A 385 5.49 18.30 -7.64
CA ASP A 385 6.90 18.63 -7.86
C ASP A 385 7.57 17.70 -8.88
N ALA A 386 7.17 16.42 -8.90
CA ALA A 386 7.63 15.46 -9.91
C ALA A 386 7.05 15.76 -11.30
N LEU A 387 5.79 16.20 -11.37
CA LEU A 387 5.15 16.63 -12.63
C LEU A 387 5.77 17.91 -13.20
N ASP A 388 6.11 18.88 -12.34
CA ASP A 388 6.81 20.13 -12.73
C ASP A 388 8.26 19.86 -13.18
N ASN A 389 8.88 18.78 -12.69
CA ASN A 389 10.25 18.38 -13.01
C ASN A 389 10.33 16.89 -13.41
N PRO A 390 9.91 16.53 -14.62
CA PRO A 390 9.80 15.14 -15.06
C PRO A 390 11.11 14.34 -14.99
N GLU A 391 12.25 15.01 -15.03
CA GLU A 391 13.56 14.36 -14.88
C GLU A 391 13.79 13.81 -13.46
N ARG A 392 13.16 14.40 -12.45
CA ARG A 392 13.24 13.93 -11.05
C ARG A 392 12.29 12.78 -10.77
N GLY A 393 11.17 12.72 -11.48
CA GLY A 393 10.12 11.72 -11.29
C GLY A 393 10.33 10.41 -12.03
N ARG A 394 11.44 10.22 -12.77
CA ARG A 394 11.70 9.03 -13.59
C ARG A 394 13.00 8.37 -13.21
N SER A 395 12.94 7.06 -12.95
CA SER A 395 14.13 6.23 -12.73
C SER A 395 15.07 6.24 -13.96
N PRO A 396 16.41 6.19 -13.75
CA PRO A 396 17.37 6.09 -14.83
C PRO A 396 17.15 4.92 -15.79
N ALA A 397 16.53 3.83 -15.33
CA ALA A 397 16.17 2.69 -16.16
C ALA A 397 15.18 3.07 -17.29
N CYS A 398 14.21 3.94 -17.01
CA CYS A 398 13.26 4.44 -18.02
C CYS A 398 13.83 5.52 -18.96
N ARG A 399 15.04 6.05 -18.68
CA ARG A 399 15.70 7.06 -19.52
C ARG A 399 16.41 6.47 -20.74
N ASN A 400 16.82 5.20 -20.67
CA ASN A 400 17.63 4.57 -21.73
C ASN A 400 16.80 4.13 -22.94
N ASP A 401 15.52 3.84 -22.80
CA ASP A 401 14.66 3.41 -23.92
C ASP A 401 14.44 4.52 -24.96
N ARG A 402 14.47 5.81 -24.56
CA ARG A 402 14.28 6.93 -25.52
C ARG A 402 15.52 7.28 -26.35
N ARG A 403 16.73 6.87 -25.93
CA ARG A 403 17.94 7.11 -26.73
C ARG A 403 18.10 6.11 -27.87
N GLY A 404 17.41 4.95 -27.79
CA GLY A 404 17.39 3.94 -28.83
C GLY A 404 16.48 4.27 -30.02
N GLU A 405 15.41 5.03 -29.82
CA GLU A 405 14.44 5.36 -30.88
C GLU A 405 14.83 6.62 -31.72
N GLY A 406 15.76 7.44 -31.24
CA GLY A 406 16.22 8.66 -31.92
C GLY A 406 17.24 8.44 -33.04
N ASP A 407 17.93 7.28 -33.05
CA ASP A 407 19.06 7.05 -33.96
C ASP A 407 18.75 6.17 -35.19
N SER A 408 17.51 5.69 -35.32
CA SER A 408 17.08 4.85 -36.45
C SER A 408 16.42 5.61 -37.63
N ARG A 409 16.23 6.95 -37.54
CA ARG A 409 15.60 7.76 -38.59
C ARG A 409 16.55 8.57 -39.48
N GLY A 410 17.87 8.35 -39.37
CA GLY A 410 18.87 9.17 -40.01
C GLY A 410 19.77 8.50 -41.06
N LYS A 411 19.39 7.35 -41.69
CA LYS A 411 20.20 6.74 -42.76
C LYS A 411 19.33 6.08 -43.85
N HIS A 412 18.56 6.88 -44.58
CA HIS A 412 18.20 6.52 -45.95
C HIS A 412 18.01 7.81 -46.74
N GLY A 413 19.02 8.10 -47.53
CA GLY A 413 18.97 9.15 -48.56
C GLY A 413 20.33 9.73 -48.91
N ALA A 414 21.02 9.11 -49.83
CA ALA A 414 21.78 9.70 -50.92
C ALA A 414 22.79 8.68 -51.53
N GLY A 415 22.56 8.33 -52.76
CA GLY A 415 23.42 7.49 -53.60
C GLY A 415 22.74 7.23 -54.93
N GLY A 416 22.49 8.26 -55.70
CA GLY A 416 22.29 8.17 -57.11
C GLY A 416 23.60 8.43 -57.80
N ASP A 417 23.92 7.53 -58.66
CA ASP A 417 24.44 7.67 -60.03
C ASP A 417 24.88 6.28 -60.52
#